data_6718b4a93c4407b39aa5aa59617f859f
#
_entry.id   6718b4a93c4407b39aa5aa59617f859f
#
_cell.length_a   1.000
_cell.length_b   1.000
_cell.length_c   1.000
_cell.angle_alpha   90.00
_cell.angle_beta   90.00
_cell.angle_gamma   90.00
#
_symmetry.space_group_name_H-M   'P 1'
#
loop_
_entity.id
_entity.type
_entity.pdbx_description
1 polymer ?
#
loop_
_entity_poly.entity_id
_entity_poly.type
_entity_poly.pdbx_seq_one_letter_code
_entity_poly.pdbx_strand_id
1 'polypeptide(L)'
;MVGKRLPKLSTVLQDPITVWETLTVDWYAGTQCTLEVTTGTALWYSTGTEPLPIRWVLTRDPEGKREPKAYFSTDQAQSASEMVEDFVKRWSIEATYEESRAHLGIETQRQWSDLAIERSTPCLLGLYSLVVLLGQALHPDGKIPIQQAAWYPKTQATFSDVLATVRRQLWGGLTFQTLASHPDVCLVPRRDLARLVQAACY
;
A
#
# COMPACT_ATOMS: atom_id res chain seq x y z
N MET A 1 31.98 0.12 27.25
CA MET A 1 31.54 1.17 28.16
C MET A 1 30.11 1.55 27.78
N VAL A 2 29.14 1.33 28.69
CA VAL A 2 27.77 1.83 28.50
C VAL A 2 27.81 3.31 28.79
N GLY A 3 27.48 4.15 27.79
CA GLY A 3 27.42 5.59 27.96
C GLY A 3 26.30 6.05 28.92
N LYS A 4 26.22 7.34 29.18
CA LYS A 4 25.13 7.92 29.98
C LYS A 4 23.79 7.69 29.28
N ARG A 5 22.77 7.23 30.03
CA ARG A 5 21.43 7.05 29.52
C ARG A 5 20.86 8.39 29.05
N LEU A 6 20.37 8.44 27.82
CA LEU A 6 19.66 9.59 27.27
C LEU A 6 18.29 9.77 27.96
N PRO A 7 17.76 11.00 27.97
CA PRO A 7 16.40 11.25 28.45
C PRO A 7 15.38 10.43 27.63
N LYS A 8 14.25 10.15 28.27
CA LYS A 8 13.13 9.51 27.55
C LYS A 8 12.62 10.46 26.47
N LEU A 9 12.19 9.93 25.32
CA LEU A 9 11.63 10.75 24.23
C LEU A 9 10.39 11.55 24.67
N SER A 10 9.61 11.03 25.62
CA SER A 10 8.52 11.79 26.26
C SER A 10 9.01 13.03 27.02
N THR A 11 10.20 12.96 27.61
CA THR A 11 10.82 14.13 28.26
C THR A 11 11.33 15.12 27.21
N VAL A 12 11.97 14.63 26.15
CA VAL A 12 12.41 15.47 25.03
C VAL A 12 11.23 16.19 24.38
N LEU A 13 10.09 15.53 24.26
CA LEU A 13 8.86 16.12 23.71
C LEU A 13 8.35 17.32 24.54
N GLN A 14 8.48 17.24 25.84
CA GLN A 14 7.98 18.25 26.80
C GLN A 14 9.02 19.33 27.15
N ASP A 15 10.29 19.11 26.76
CA ASP A 15 11.36 20.03 27.09
C ASP A 15 11.29 21.29 26.21
N PRO A 16 11.10 22.48 26.79
CA PRO A 16 11.02 23.73 26.04
C PRO A 16 12.34 24.11 25.34
N ILE A 17 13.46 23.48 25.71
CA ILE A 17 14.77 23.70 25.08
C ILE A 17 14.94 22.86 23.81
N THR A 18 14.07 21.85 23.59
CA THR A 18 14.15 21.00 22.40
C THR A 18 13.99 21.84 21.13
N VAL A 19 14.98 21.77 20.26
CA VAL A 19 14.92 22.42 18.95
C VAL A 19 14.14 21.54 18.00
N TRP A 20 13.13 22.12 17.38
CA TRP A 20 12.28 21.47 16.39
C TRP A 20 12.51 22.07 15.02
N GLU A 21 12.63 21.22 14.01
CA GLU A 21 12.73 21.59 12.60
C GLU A 21 11.41 21.26 11.91
N THR A 22 10.94 22.17 11.05
CA THR A 22 9.73 21.90 10.24
C THR A 22 10.11 21.09 9.02
N LEU A 23 9.41 19.99 8.81
CA LEU A 23 9.61 19.04 7.73
C LEU A 23 8.30 18.78 6.99
N THR A 24 8.33 18.88 5.67
CA THR A 24 7.21 18.45 4.81
C THR A 24 7.60 17.15 4.12
N VAL A 25 6.77 16.14 4.26
CA VAL A 25 7.02 14.78 3.77
C VAL A 25 5.85 14.27 2.94
N ASP A 26 6.14 13.33 2.06
CA ASP A 26 5.12 12.56 1.37
C ASP A 26 4.32 11.72 2.38
N TRP A 27 3.00 11.79 2.27
CA TRP A 27 2.08 11.16 3.21
C TRP A 27 1.13 10.20 2.48
N TYR A 28 0.24 9.57 3.24
CA TYR A 28 -0.74 8.63 2.70
C TYR A 28 -1.53 9.23 1.54
N ALA A 29 -1.87 8.40 0.56
CA ALA A 29 -2.66 8.75 -0.62
C ALA A 29 -2.06 9.88 -1.47
N GLY A 30 -0.73 10.03 -1.49
CA GLY A 30 -0.04 11.06 -2.27
C GLY A 30 -0.25 12.49 -1.77
N THR A 31 -0.67 12.65 -0.52
CA THR A 31 -0.78 13.96 0.13
C THR A 31 0.56 14.40 0.71
N GLN A 32 0.66 15.66 1.12
CA GLN A 32 1.80 16.20 1.85
C GLN A 32 1.41 16.41 3.32
N CYS A 33 2.35 16.15 4.21
CA CYS A 33 2.17 16.38 5.65
C CYS A 33 3.33 17.22 6.19
N THR A 34 2.99 18.28 6.90
CA THR A 34 3.97 19.10 7.62
C THR A 34 4.04 18.64 9.07
N LEU A 35 5.25 18.33 9.52
CA LEU A 35 5.55 17.87 10.87
C LEU A 35 6.68 18.70 11.45
N GLU A 36 6.73 18.81 12.75
CA GLU A 36 7.93 19.25 13.48
C GLU A 36 8.69 18.02 13.94
N VAL A 37 10.00 18.02 13.70
CA VAL A 37 10.88 16.88 13.97
C VAL A 37 12.08 17.30 14.81
N THR A 38 12.54 16.41 15.66
CA THR A 38 13.86 16.47 16.28
C THR A 38 14.52 15.11 16.16
N THR A 39 15.81 15.07 15.94
CA THR A 39 16.56 13.85 15.62
C THR A 39 17.90 13.78 16.34
N GLY A 40 18.40 12.57 16.50
CA GLY A 40 19.72 12.33 17.07
C GLY A 40 20.17 10.88 16.87
N THR A 41 21.37 10.58 17.30
CA THR A 41 21.91 9.22 17.31
C THR A 41 21.99 8.69 18.74
N ALA A 42 21.85 7.38 18.88
CA ALA A 42 21.91 6.71 20.17
C ALA A 42 22.41 5.27 20.00
N LEU A 43 22.72 4.62 21.12
CA LEU A 43 22.89 3.19 21.19
C LEU A 43 21.60 2.58 21.75
N TRP A 44 20.95 1.76 20.94
CA TRP A 44 19.87 0.91 21.45
C TRP A 44 20.45 -0.24 22.23
N TYR A 45 20.02 -0.38 23.47
CA TYR A 45 20.48 -1.43 24.35
C TYR A 45 19.33 -2.26 24.88
N SER A 46 19.45 -3.57 24.78
CA SER A 46 18.60 -4.54 25.44
C SER A 46 19.46 -5.54 26.20
N THR A 47 19.01 -6.00 27.34
CA THR A 47 19.78 -6.94 28.18
C THR A 47 20.05 -8.23 27.41
N GLY A 48 21.32 -8.63 27.35
CA GLY A 48 21.74 -9.85 26.64
C GLY A 48 22.00 -9.69 25.14
N THR A 49 21.90 -8.47 24.59
CA THR A 49 22.24 -8.19 23.20
C THR A 49 23.38 -7.18 23.10
N GLU A 50 24.11 -7.21 21.97
CA GLU A 50 25.09 -6.19 21.67
C GLU A 50 24.41 -4.83 21.42
N PRO A 51 24.97 -3.72 21.92
CA PRO A 51 24.42 -2.40 21.68
C PRO A 51 24.41 -2.05 20.20
N LEU A 52 23.24 -1.67 19.68
CA LEU A 52 23.02 -1.35 18.27
C LEU A 52 23.01 0.17 18.07
N PRO A 53 23.89 0.72 17.22
CA PRO A 53 23.83 2.13 16.86
C PRO A 53 22.56 2.39 16.06
N ILE A 54 21.83 3.43 16.46
CA ILE A 54 20.59 3.85 15.78
C ILE A 54 20.58 5.37 15.57
N ARG A 55 19.89 5.79 14.54
CA ARG A 55 19.34 7.13 14.42
C ARG A 55 17.88 7.11 14.85
N TRP A 56 17.45 8.11 15.60
CA TRP A 56 16.06 8.27 16.01
C TRP A 56 15.49 9.61 15.53
N VAL A 57 14.20 9.63 15.26
CA VAL A 57 13.42 10.83 14.90
C VAL A 57 12.18 10.84 15.78
N LEU A 58 11.95 11.96 16.46
CA LEU A 58 10.71 12.23 17.18
C LEU A 58 9.93 13.27 16.40
N THR A 59 8.67 12.98 16.11
CA THR A 59 7.78 13.86 15.36
C THR A 59 6.63 14.34 16.20
N ARG A 60 6.17 15.56 15.96
CA ARG A 60 4.89 16.08 16.46
C ARG A 60 4.16 16.88 15.38
N ASP A 61 2.86 16.93 15.49
CA ASP A 61 2.02 17.74 14.60
C ASP A 61 1.94 19.17 15.16
N PRO A 62 2.33 20.20 14.38
CA PRO A 62 2.23 21.60 14.83
C PRO A 62 0.79 22.03 15.13
N GLU A 63 -0.20 21.39 14.52
CA GLU A 63 -1.62 21.66 14.75
C GLU A 63 -2.23 20.79 15.88
N GLY A 64 -1.47 19.85 16.42
CA GLY A 64 -1.91 18.96 17.50
C GLY A 64 -2.99 17.95 17.13
N LYS A 65 -3.25 17.76 15.82
CA LYS A 65 -4.27 16.81 15.33
C LYS A 65 -3.80 15.34 15.38
N ARG A 66 -2.49 15.12 15.40
CA ARG A 66 -1.88 13.79 15.43
C ARG A 66 -1.02 13.62 16.67
N GLU A 67 -1.03 12.41 17.19
CA GLU A 67 -0.17 12.06 18.30
C GLU A 67 1.31 12.08 17.91
N PRO A 68 2.19 12.53 18.79
CA PRO A 68 3.63 12.44 18.59
C PRO A 68 4.08 11.00 18.39
N LYS A 69 5.01 10.78 17.45
CA LYS A 69 5.56 9.46 17.16
C LYS A 69 7.08 9.48 17.13
N ALA A 70 7.68 8.37 17.50
CA ALA A 70 9.11 8.18 17.42
C ALA A 70 9.44 7.04 16.48
N TYR A 71 10.44 7.26 15.63
CA TYR A 71 10.97 6.30 14.68
C TYR A 71 12.44 6.10 14.93
N PHE A 72 12.98 4.95 14.56
CA PHE A 72 14.41 4.72 14.56
C PHE A 72 14.83 3.91 13.32
N SER A 73 16.07 4.12 12.92
CA SER A 73 16.72 3.38 11.83
C SER A 73 18.09 2.88 12.32
N THR A 74 18.49 1.72 11.82
CA THR A 74 19.86 1.20 11.98
C THR A 74 20.83 1.85 11.00
N ASP A 75 20.32 2.49 9.95
CA ASP A 75 21.10 3.34 9.07
C ASP A 75 21.19 4.75 9.67
N GLN A 76 22.35 5.09 10.22
CA GLN A 76 22.59 6.40 10.82
C GLN A 76 22.68 7.54 9.80
N ALA A 77 22.90 7.22 8.52
CA ALA A 77 23.00 8.21 7.45
C ALA A 77 21.63 8.64 6.91
N GLN A 78 20.59 7.83 7.17
CA GLN A 78 19.22 8.09 6.70
C GLN A 78 18.70 9.41 7.28
N SER A 79 18.15 10.27 6.44
CA SER A 79 17.57 11.56 6.87
C SER A 79 16.27 11.38 7.65
N ALA A 80 15.86 12.40 8.41
CA ALA A 80 14.59 12.38 9.13
C ALA A 80 13.38 12.26 8.17
N SER A 81 13.45 12.89 7.00
CA SER A 81 12.44 12.79 5.95
C SER A 81 12.27 11.35 5.47
N GLU A 82 13.38 10.75 5.03
CA GLU A 82 13.37 9.36 4.55
C GLU A 82 12.84 8.38 5.59
N MET A 83 13.23 8.54 6.86
CA MET A 83 12.73 7.67 7.94
C MET A 83 11.21 7.77 8.10
N VAL A 84 10.64 8.97 8.05
CA VAL A 84 9.20 9.18 8.16
C VAL A 84 8.48 8.67 6.92
N GLU A 85 8.99 8.95 5.72
CA GLU A 85 8.42 8.49 4.46
C GLU A 85 8.44 6.96 4.32
N ASP A 86 9.52 6.30 4.75
CA ASP A 86 9.62 4.84 4.74
C ASP A 86 8.60 4.21 5.71
N PHE A 87 8.36 4.84 6.86
CA PHE A 87 7.28 4.41 7.75
C PHE A 87 5.91 4.55 7.09
N VAL A 88 5.66 5.65 6.37
CA VAL A 88 4.41 5.85 5.63
C VAL A 88 4.26 4.81 4.52
N LYS A 89 5.33 4.53 3.76
CA LYS A 89 5.34 3.51 2.70
C LYS A 89 5.04 2.10 3.24
N ARG A 90 5.39 1.80 4.51
CA ARG A 90 5.07 0.51 5.15
C ARG A 90 3.57 0.20 5.13
N TRP A 91 2.71 1.23 5.20
CA TRP A 91 1.26 1.06 5.13
C TRP A 91 0.79 0.40 3.82
N SER A 92 1.58 0.48 2.77
CA SER A 92 1.26 -0.19 1.51
C SER A 92 1.15 -1.71 1.64
N ILE A 93 1.83 -2.32 2.63
CA ILE A 93 1.74 -3.75 2.93
C ILE A 93 0.33 -4.08 3.44
N GLU A 94 -0.19 -3.29 4.37
CA GLU A 94 -1.51 -3.48 4.95
C GLU A 94 -2.60 -3.31 3.87
N ALA A 95 -2.50 -2.26 3.06
CA ALA A 95 -3.38 -2.05 1.90
C ALA A 95 -3.29 -3.21 0.89
N THR A 96 -2.09 -3.74 0.62
CA THR A 96 -1.91 -4.89 -0.27
C THR A 96 -2.65 -6.12 0.24
N TYR A 97 -2.56 -6.41 1.54
CA TYR A 97 -3.28 -7.55 2.14
C TYR A 97 -4.79 -7.31 2.14
N GLU A 98 -5.25 -6.11 2.47
CA GLU A 98 -6.67 -5.74 2.46
C GLU A 98 -7.27 -5.92 1.05
N GLU A 99 -6.66 -5.35 0.03
CA GLU A 99 -7.11 -5.45 -1.36
C GLU A 99 -7.00 -6.87 -1.91
N SER A 100 -5.95 -7.60 -1.55
CA SER A 100 -5.79 -9.00 -1.94
C SER A 100 -6.83 -9.91 -1.28
N ARG A 101 -7.22 -9.61 -0.04
CA ARG A 101 -8.31 -10.29 0.66
C ARG A 101 -9.66 -9.99 0.02
N ALA A 102 -9.91 -8.72 -0.29
CA ALA A 102 -11.18 -8.28 -0.88
C ALA A 102 -11.37 -8.79 -2.33
N HIS A 103 -10.31 -8.87 -3.13
CA HIS A 103 -10.42 -9.05 -4.58
C HIS A 103 -9.76 -10.31 -5.13
N LEU A 104 -8.82 -10.93 -4.43
CA LEU A 104 -8.07 -12.09 -4.90
C LEU A 104 -8.29 -13.35 -4.05
N GLY A 105 -9.01 -13.25 -2.94
CA GLY A 105 -9.36 -14.38 -2.09
C GLY A 105 -8.25 -14.86 -1.16
N ILE A 106 -7.29 -14.02 -0.79
CA ILE A 106 -6.36 -14.34 0.31
C ILE A 106 -7.17 -14.55 1.60
N GLU A 107 -6.77 -15.53 2.40
CA GLU A 107 -7.42 -15.96 3.65
C GLU A 107 -8.81 -16.63 3.48
N THR A 108 -9.33 -16.69 2.26
CA THR A 108 -10.58 -17.41 1.96
C THR A 108 -10.36 -18.77 1.31
N GLN A 109 -9.09 -19.14 1.10
CA GLN A 109 -8.72 -20.41 0.49
C GLN A 109 -9.11 -21.57 1.42
N ARG A 110 -9.94 -22.48 0.90
CA ARG A 110 -10.32 -23.73 1.59
C ARG A 110 -9.40 -24.86 1.14
N GLN A 111 -8.13 -24.78 1.50
CA GLN A 111 -7.14 -25.79 1.12
C GLN A 111 -6.80 -26.67 2.30
N TRP A 112 -6.61 -27.97 2.01
CA TRP A 112 -6.49 -29.03 3.02
C TRP A 112 -5.04 -29.56 3.13
N SER A 113 -4.19 -29.28 2.16
CA SER A 113 -2.80 -29.72 2.19
C SER A 113 -1.87 -28.57 2.48
N ASP A 114 -0.84 -28.81 3.32
CA ASP A 114 0.15 -27.81 3.69
C ASP A 114 0.84 -27.23 2.43
N LEU A 115 1.16 -28.10 1.46
CA LEU A 115 1.76 -27.68 0.19
C LEU A 115 0.87 -26.75 -0.64
N ALA A 116 -0.45 -26.93 -0.59
CA ALA A 116 -1.38 -26.06 -1.29
C ALA A 116 -1.49 -24.69 -0.58
N ILE A 117 -1.48 -24.68 0.76
CA ILE A 117 -1.47 -23.45 1.57
C ILE A 117 -0.17 -22.68 1.32
N GLU A 118 0.98 -23.35 1.36
CA GLU A 118 2.29 -22.77 1.14
C GLU A 118 2.44 -22.11 -0.24
N ARG A 119 1.82 -22.68 -1.27
CA ARG A 119 1.92 -22.19 -2.65
C ARG A 119 0.88 -21.15 -3.02
N SER A 120 -0.32 -21.21 -2.46
CA SER A 120 -1.42 -20.35 -2.90
C SER A 120 -1.25 -18.90 -2.47
N THR A 121 -0.85 -18.63 -1.25
CA THR A 121 -0.67 -17.26 -0.76
C THR A 121 0.40 -16.49 -1.53
N PRO A 122 1.62 -17.02 -1.75
CA PRO A 122 2.60 -16.36 -2.62
C PRO A 122 2.11 -16.17 -4.06
N CYS A 123 1.35 -17.13 -4.60
CA CYS A 123 0.77 -17.02 -5.94
C CYS A 123 -0.22 -15.86 -6.06
N LEU A 124 -1.09 -15.68 -5.04
CA LEU A 124 -2.05 -14.58 -5.00
C LEU A 124 -1.40 -13.21 -4.80
N LEU A 125 -0.34 -13.13 -3.99
CA LEU A 125 0.47 -11.91 -3.86
C LEU A 125 1.22 -11.59 -5.16
N GLY A 126 1.73 -12.63 -5.85
CA GLY A 126 2.31 -12.48 -7.19
C GLY A 126 1.27 -11.98 -8.21
N LEU A 127 0.04 -12.49 -8.14
CA LEU A 127 -1.07 -12.02 -8.97
C LEU A 127 -1.42 -10.56 -8.69
N TYR A 128 -1.44 -10.14 -7.43
CA TYR A 128 -1.61 -8.73 -7.06
C TYR A 128 -0.55 -7.85 -7.75
N SER A 129 0.71 -8.22 -7.61
CA SER A 129 1.82 -7.49 -8.23
C SER A 129 1.70 -7.44 -9.76
N LEU A 130 1.33 -8.55 -10.38
CA LEU A 130 1.12 -8.63 -11.83
C LEU A 130 0.00 -7.70 -12.29
N VAL A 131 -1.13 -7.67 -11.59
CA VAL A 131 -2.26 -6.78 -11.89
C VAL A 131 -1.83 -5.31 -11.81
N VAL A 132 -1.08 -4.94 -10.78
CA VAL A 132 -0.56 -3.56 -10.62
C VAL A 132 0.37 -3.19 -11.77
N LEU A 133 1.31 -4.06 -12.12
CA LEU A 133 2.25 -3.82 -13.23
C LEU A 133 1.53 -3.72 -14.58
N LEU A 134 0.54 -4.58 -14.84
CA LEU A 134 -0.27 -4.51 -16.05
C LEU A 134 -1.11 -3.22 -16.09
N GLY A 135 -1.69 -2.82 -14.99
CA GLY A 135 -2.42 -1.54 -14.88
C GLY A 135 -1.52 -0.34 -15.20
N GLN A 136 -0.31 -0.34 -14.66
CA GLN A 136 0.69 0.69 -14.93
C GLN A 136 1.13 0.69 -16.40
N ALA A 137 1.32 -0.48 -17.00
CA ALA A 137 1.68 -0.59 -18.42
C ALA A 137 0.55 -0.10 -19.34
N LEU A 138 -0.71 -0.34 -18.98
CA LEU A 138 -1.89 0.13 -19.72
C LEU A 138 -2.12 1.63 -19.58
N HIS A 139 -1.74 2.21 -18.44
CA HIS A 139 -1.91 3.62 -18.10
C HIS A 139 -0.60 4.22 -17.58
N PRO A 140 0.40 4.44 -18.44
CA PRO A 140 1.70 4.98 -18.03
C PRO A 140 1.62 6.43 -17.52
N ASP A 141 0.54 7.14 -17.84
CA ASP A 141 0.23 8.48 -17.32
C ASP A 141 -0.45 8.44 -15.93
N GLY A 142 -0.67 7.27 -15.35
CA GLY A 142 -1.32 7.07 -14.06
C GLY A 142 -2.83 7.33 -14.04
N LYS A 143 -3.45 7.66 -15.20
CA LYS A 143 -4.89 7.98 -15.29
C LYS A 143 -5.75 6.74 -15.47
N ILE A 144 -5.89 5.97 -14.42
CA ILE A 144 -6.74 4.78 -14.42
C ILE A 144 -8.22 5.20 -14.34
N PRO A 145 -9.11 4.66 -15.22
CA PRO A 145 -10.53 4.95 -15.17
C PRO A 145 -11.15 4.52 -13.84
N ILE A 146 -11.74 5.47 -13.13
CA ILE A 146 -12.35 5.25 -11.82
C ILE A 146 -13.82 4.85 -12.00
N GLN A 147 -14.23 3.74 -11.38
CA GLN A 147 -15.63 3.36 -11.31
C GLN A 147 -16.31 4.14 -10.17
N GLN A 148 -17.32 4.94 -10.53
CA GLN A 148 -18.11 5.71 -9.58
C GLN A 148 -19.28 4.87 -9.05
N ALA A 149 -19.53 4.94 -7.76
CA ALA A 149 -20.74 4.42 -7.14
C ALA A 149 -21.70 5.58 -6.82
N ALA A 150 -23.01 5.36 -6.94
CA ALA A 150 -24.00 6.40 -6.72
C ALA A 150 -23.94 7.02 -5.31
N TRP A 151 -23.46 6.27 -4.34
CA TRP A 151 -23.40 6.69 -2.92
C TRP A 151 -21.98 7.07 -2.43
N TYR A 152 -20.95 6.87 -3.25
CA TYR A 152 -19.57 7.14 -2.87
C TYR A 152 -18.78 7.70 -4.05
N PRO A 153 -18.59 9.02 -4.14
CA PRO A 153 -17.77 9.64 -5.15
C PRO A 153 -16.28 9.37 -4.87
N LYS A 154 -15.65 8.61 -5.74
CA LYS A 154 -14.23 8.27 -5.69
C LYS A 154 -13.42 9.33 -6.45
N THR A 155 -12.38 9.85 -5.83
CA THR A 155 -11.45 10.81 -6.44
C THR A 155 -10.13 10.20 -6.88
N GLN A 156 -9.79 9.03 -6.35
CA GLN A 156 -8.56 8.30 -6.66
C GLN A 156 -8.87 6.85 -7.06
N ALA A 157 -8.09 6.32 -7.99
CA ALA A 157 -8.19 4.91 -8.38
C ALA A 157 -7.72 4.00 -7.24
N THR A 158 -8.44 2.91 -7.02
CA THR A 158 -8.07 1.84 -6.08
C THR A 158 -7.68 0.59 -6.86
N PHE A 159 -7.21 -0.45 -6.17
CA PHE A 159 -6.86 -1.72 -6.79
C PHE A 159 -8.03 -2.33 -7.58
N SER A 160 -9.27 -2.16 -7.14
CA SER A 160 -10.46 -2.63 -7.87
C SER A 160 -10.59 -1.98 -9.26
N ASP A 161 -10.22 -0.70 -9.41
CA ASP A 161 -10.24 -0.01 -10.70
C ASP A 161 -9.13 -0.50 -11.62
N VAL A 162 -7.93 -0.73 -11.05
CA VAL A 162 -6.80 -1.36 -11.77
C VAL A 162 -7.19 -2.74 -12.27
N LEU A 163 -7.75 -3.58 -11.40
CA LEU A 163 -8.21 -4.92 -11.74
C LEU A 163 -9.29 -4.91 -12.83
N ALA A 164 -10.27 -3.99 -12.73
CA ALA A 164 -11.30 -3.82 -13.74
C ALA A 164 -10.74 -3.41 -15.10
N THR A 165 -9.71 -2.56 -15.10
CA THR A 165 -9.03 -2.13 -16.34
C THR A 165 -8.27 -3.28 -16.98
N VAL A 166 -7.50 -4.04 -16.21
CA VAL A 166 -6.79 -5.24 -16.69
C VAL A 166 -7.78 -6.27 -17.22
N ARG A 167 -8.88 -6.53 -16.49
CA ARG A 167 -9.94 -7.44 -16.97
C ARG A 167 -10.54 -6.97 -18.28
N ARG A 168 -10.87 -5.68 -18.45
CA ARG A 168 -11.39 -5.13 -19.71
C ARG A 168 -10.43 -5.36 -20.86
N GLN A 169 -9.13 -5.16 -20.66
CA GLN A 169 -8.11 -5.41 -21.68
C GLN A 169 -8.05 -6.89 -22.09
N LEU A 170 -8.05 -7.79 -21.11
CA LEU A 170 -8.02 -9.24 -21.36
C LEU A 170 -9.29 -9.73 -22.08
N TRP A 171 -10.44 -9.14 -21.76
CA TRP A 171 -11.73 -9.50 -22.35
C TRP A 171 -11.99 -8.79 -23.68
N GLY A 172 -11.41 -7.60 -23.88
CA GLY A 172 -11.51 -6.87 -25.15
C GLY A 172 -10.87 -7.58 -26.33
N GLY A 173 -10.01 -8.58 -26.06
CA GLY A 173 -9.48 -9.50 -27.08
C GLY A 173 -10.47 -10.58 -27.55
N LEU A 174 -11.65 -10.69 -26.90
CA LEU A 174 -12.71 -11.58 -27.35
C LEU A 174 -13.44 -10.92 -28.52
N THR A 175 -13.14 -11.38 -29.74
CA THR A 175 -13.84 -10.92 -30.96
C THR A 175 -15.15 -11.68 -31.12
N PHE A 176 -16.26 -10.96 -31.01
CA PHE A 176 -17.59 -11.50 -31.33
C PHE A 176 -17.95 -11.15 -32.77
N GLN A 177 -18.51 -12.12 -33.49
CA GLN A 177 -19.01 -11.89 -34.84
C GLN A 177 -20.34 -11.15 -34.78
N THR A 178 -20.46 -10.03 -35.48
CA THR A 178 -21.72 -9.30 -35.59
C THR A 178 -22.61 -10.06 -36.63
N LEU A 179 -23.88 -10.21 -36.30
CA LEU A 179 -24.82 -10.84 -37.22
C LEU A 179 -25.13 -9.89 -38.39
N ALA A 180 -24.87 -10.32 -39.59
CA ALA A 180 -25.02 -9.47 -40.81
C ALA A 180 -26.45 -8.89 -40.98
N SER A 181 -27.47 -9.63 -40.55
CA SER A 181 -28.88 -9.20 -40.62
C SER A 181 -29.32 -8.27 -39.47
N HIS A 182 -28.54 -8.19 -38.38
CA HIS A 182 -28.86 -7.39 -37.19
C HIS A 182 -27.55 -6.83 -36.61
N PRO A 183 -27.16 -5.62 -37.00
CA PRO A 183 -25.87 -5.03 -36.58
C PRO A 183 -25.74 -4.82 -35.07
N ASP A 184 -26.85 -4.77 -34.34
CA ASP A 184 -26.89 -4.67 -32.89
C ASP A 184 -26.76 -6.01 -32.14
N VAL A 185 -26.65 -7.13 -32.91
CA VAL A 185 -26.58 -8.48 -32.34
C VAL A 185 -25.21 -9.08 -32.61
N CYS A 186 -24.54 -9.50 -31.52
CA CYS A 186 -23.28 -10.22 -31.57
C CYS A 186 -23.49 -11.72 -31.32
N LEU A 187 -22.84 -12.55 -32.08
CA LEU A 187 -22.77 -14.00 -31.84
C LEU A 187 -21.68 -14.28 -30.80
N VAL A 188 -22.10 -14.72 -29.63
CA VAL A 188 -21.17 -15.09 -28.56
C VAL A 188 -21.03 -16.61 -28.52
N PRO A 189 -19.82 -17.17 -28.63
CA PRO A 189 -19.61 -18.61 -28.48
C PRO A 189 -20.13 -19.08 -27.11
N ARG A 190 -20.80 -20.23 -27.04
CA ARG A 190 -21.38 -20.77 -25.80
C ARG A 190 -20.35 -20.85 -24.67
N ARG A 191 -19.10 -21.18 -24.99
CA ARG A 191 -17.99 -21.24 -24.04
C ARG A 191 -17.71 -19.87 -23.40
N ASP A 192 -17.75 -18.82 -24.19
CA ASP A 192 -17.43 -17.46 -23.74
C ASP A 192 -18.63 -16.86 -22.99
N LEU A 193 -19.87 -17.15 -23.45
CA LEU A 193 -21.08 -16.81 -22.71
C LEU A 193 -21.09 -17.47 -21.32
N ALA A 194 -20.72 -18.75 -21.21
CA ALA A 194 -20.64 -19.45 -19.92
C ALA A 194 -19.63 -18.78 -18.97
N ARG A 195 -18.47 -18.33 -19.48
CA ARG A 195 -17.47 -17.59 -18.72
C ARG A 195 -17.97 -16.22 -18.27
N LEU A 196 -18.68 -15.50 -19.17
CA LEU A 196 -19.29 -14.19 -18.83
C LEU A 196 -20.33 -14.34 -17.72
N VAL A 197 -21.22 -15.32 -17.84
CA VAL A 197 -22.24 -15.61 -16.84
C VAL A 197 -21.60 -15.98 -15.50
N GLN A 198 -20.59 -16.86 -15.50
CA GLN A 198 -19.87 -17.24 -14.30
C GLN A 198 -19.18 -16.03 -13.63
N ALA A 199 -18.56 -15.15 -14.40
CA ALA A 199 -17.93 -13.94 -13.86
C ALA A 199 -18.93 -12.89 -13.37
N ALA A 200 -20.16 -12.87 -13.93
CA ALA A 200 -21.22 -11.96 -13.47
C ALA A 200 -21.93 -12.45 -12.21
N CYS A 201 -21.84 -13.75 -11.89
CA CYS A 201 -22.48 -14.36 -10.72
C CYS A 201 -21.54 -14.45 -9.50
N TYR A 202 -20.30 -14.03 -9.61
CA TYR A 202 -19.28 -13.97 -8.57
C TYR A 202 -18.71 -12.56 -8.42
#